data_a006ed4f0b9a9e790ebefb6b5a88fd74
#
_entry.id   a006ed4f0b9a9e790ebefb6b5a88fd74
#
_cell.length_a   1.000
_cell.length_b   1.000
_cell.length_c   1.000
_cell.angle_alpha   90.00
_cell.angle_beta   90.00
_cell.angle_gamma   90.00
#
_symmetry.space_group_name_H-M   'P 1'
#
loop_
_entity.id
_entity.type
_entity.pdbx_description
1 polymer ?
#
loop_
_entity_poly.entity_id
_entity_poly.type
_entity_poly.pdbx_seq_one_letter_code
_entity_poly.pdbx_strand_id
1 'polypeptide(L)'
;MKEQREKARKYDYWLSGLVFLTGRKKICLKEIFQETENLYRANTKKIHQLAFLTEREKQRLIEAMKEPEEELSRRMEYCIENRIYLTVWPDSQYPKRLKNIYNPPYGLFYRGTMPKQSQPAVGVVGARNCSYY
;
A
#
# COMPACT_ATOMS: atom_id res chain seq x y z
N MET A 1 -22.14 4.65 5.54
CA MET A 1 -21.31 3.62 4.88
C MET A 1 -20.14 4.19 4.06
N LYS A 2 -20.34 5.18 3.20
CA LYS A 2 -19.24 5.86 2.47
C LYS A 2 -18.21 6.48 3.43
N GLU A 3 -18.68 7.22 4.40
CA GLU A 3 -17.85 7.94 5.39
C GLU A 3 -16.98 7.01 6.26
N GLN A 4 -17.49 5.84 6.63
CA GLN A 4 -16.71 4.83 7.35
C GLN A 4 -15.63 4.19 6.49
N ARG A 5 -15.91 3.95 5.19
CA ARG A 5 -14.93 3.46 4.23
C ARG A 5 -13.83 4.50 3.96
N GLU A 6 -14.19 5.76 3.87
CA GLU A 6 -13.21 6.85 3.71
C GLU A 6 -12.30 6.98 4.95
N LYS A 7 -12.87 6.91 6.16
CA LYS A 7 -12.09 6.93 7.41
C LYS A 7 -11.15 5.73 7.54
N ALA A 8 -11.58 4.55 7.12
CA ALA A 8 -10.75 3.33 7.13
C ALA A 8 -9.62 3.38 6.10
N ARG A 9 -9.72 4.22 5.08
CA ARG A 9 -8.72 4.33 4.00
C ARG A 9 -7.34 4.77 4.50
N LYS A 10 -7.26 5.53 5.59
CA LYS A 10 -5.99 5.95 6.22
C LYS A 10 -5.05 4.77 6.53
N TYR A 11 -5.61 3.62 6.87
CA TYR A 11 -4.81 2.41 7.14
C TYR A 11 -4.21 1.82 5.85
N ASP A 12 -4.89 1.96 4.72
CA ASP A 12 -4.32 1.57 3.42
C ASP A 12 -3.17 2.50 3.02
N TYR A 13 -3.27 3.81 3.27
CA TYR A 13 -2.15 4.75 3.11
C TYR A 13 -0.96 4.36 3.99
N TRP A 14 -1.22 4.02 5.25
CA TRP A 14 -0.21 3.57 6.19
C TRP A 14 0.50 2.31 5.68
N LEU A 15 -0.22 1.24 5.36
CA LEU A 15 0.37 -0.01 4.89
C LEU A 15 1.13 0.18 3.57
N SER A 16 0.58 0.97 2.64
CA SER A 16 1.24 1.28 1.37
C SER A 16 2.57 2.01 1.56
N GLY A 17 2.69 2.83 2.60
CA GLY A 17 3.89 3.58 2.94
C GLY A 17 4.99 2.79 3.65
N LEU A 18 4.75 1.57 4.08
CA LEU A 18 5.75 0.73 4.76
C LEU A 18 6.76 0.15 3.76
N VAL A 19 7.78 0.94 3.42
CA VAL A 19 8.75 0.63 2.35
C VAL A 19 9.63 -0.59 2.63
N PHE A 20 9.72 -1.05 3.87
CA PHE A 20 10.51 -2.22 4.26
C PHE A 20 9.82 -3.57 3.96
N LEU A 21 8.54 -3.54 3.59
CA LEU A 21 7.78 -4.73 3.18
C LEU A 21 7.59 -4.74 1.66
N THR A 22 7.77 -5.90 1.06
CA THR A 22 7.45 -6.09 -0.37
C THR A 22 5.95 -6.02 -0.60
N GLY A 23 5.54 -5.74 -1.83
CA GLY A 23 4.12 -5.75 -2.21
C GLY A 23 3.43 -7.06 -1.88
N ARG A 24 4.07 -8.20 -2.17
CA ARG A 24 3.53 -9.54 -1.84
C ARG A 24 3.29 -9.73 -0.35
N LYS A 25 4.22 -9.30 0.48
CA LYS A 25 4.06 -9.39 1.95
C LYS A 25 2.91 -8.54 2.45
N LYS A 26 2.76 -7.34 1.91
CA LYS A 26 1.61 -6.47 2.22
C LYS A 26 0.28 -7.10 1.79
N ILE A 27 0.24 -7.72 0.61
CA ILE A 27 -0.94 -8.44 0.13
C ILE A 27 -1.27 -9.61 1.07
N CYS A 28 -0.27 -10.42 1.46
CA CYS A 28 -0.47 -11.50 2.43
C CYS A 28 -1.01 -10.98 3.77
N LEU A 29 -0.50 -9.87 4.27
CA LEU A 29 -1.01 -9.22 5.48
C LEU A 29 -2.49 -8.81 5.31
N LYS A 30 -2.82 -8.20 4.18
CA LYS A 30 -4.20 -7.82 3.88
C LYS A 30 -5.14 -9.04 3.83
N GLU A 31 -4.70 -10.13 3.23
CA GLU A 31 -5.48 -11.38 3.16
C GLU A 31 -5.68 -12.01 4.53
N ILE A 32 -4.66 -12.04 5.39
CA ILE A 32 -4.73 -12.63 6.73
C ILE A 32 -5.64 -11.80 7.64
N PHE A 33 -5.48 -10.49 7.66
CA PHE A 33 -6.22 -9.60 8.55
C PHE A 33 -7.54 -9.09 7.97
N GLN A 34 -7.79 -9.33 6.68
CA GLN A 34 -8.95 -8.92 5.90
C GLN A 34 -9.06 -7.40 5.74
N GLU A 35 -9.06 -6.65 6.82
CA GLU A 35 -9.02 -5.19 6.82
C GLU A 35 -7.70 -4.67 7.36
N THR A 36 -7.17 -3.62 6.74
CA THR A 36 -5.88 -3.03 7.12
C THR A 36 -5.93 -2.42 8.54
N GLU A 37 -7.11 -1.96 8.96
CA GLU A 37 -7.35 -1.54 10.33
C GLU A 37 -7.12 -2.68 11.33
N ASN A 38 -7.55 -3.90 11.01
CA ASN A 38 -7.35 -5.05 11.87
C ASN A 38 -5.86 -5.37 12.04
N LEU A 39 -5.07 -5.20 10.99
CA LEU A 39 -3.61 -5.32 11.08
C LEU A 39 -3.02 -4.24 12.01
N TYR A 40 -3.41 -2.99 11.80
CA TYR A 40 -2.92 -1.87 12.61
C TYR A 40 -3.23 -2.04 14.10
N ARG A 41 -4.40 -2.59 14.43
CA ARG A 41 -4.86 -2.84 15.80
C ARG A 41 -4.51 -4.22 16.33
N ALA A 42 -3.80 -5.05 15.57
CA ALA A 42 -3.53 -6.43 15.93
C ALA A 42 -2.67 -6.56 17.19
N ASN A 43 -2.83 -7.67 17.89
CA ASN A 43 -1.94 -8.04 18.98
C ASN A 43 -0.55 -8.38 18.40
N THR A 44 0.50 -7.90 19.04
CA THR A 44 1.89 -8.15 18.63
C THR A 44 2.24 -9.64 18.58
N LYS A 45 1.59 -10.47 19.39
CA LYS A 45 1.75 -11.94 19.34
C LYS A 45 1.37 -12.51 17.98
N LYS A 46 0.32 -11.99 17.34
CA LYS A 46 -0.06 -12.40 15.98
C LYS A 46 1.02 -12.07 14.96
N ILE A 47 1.67 -10.91 15.10
CA ILE A 47 2.76 -10.51 14.22
C ILE A 47 3.96 -11.44 14.37
N HIS A 48 4.33 -11.80 15.61
CA HIS A 48 5.42 -12.75 15.87
C HIS A 48 5.19 -14.15 15.28
N GLN A 49 3.93 -14.55 15.10
CA GLN A 49 3.54 -15.83 14.53
C GLN A 49 3.59 -15.88 12.98
N LEU A 50 3.79 -14.74 12.32
CA LEU A 50 3.80 -14.68 10.85
C LEU A 50 5.14 -15.19 10.30
N ALA A 51 5.14 -16.43 9.79
CA ALA A 51 6.36 -17.09 9.31
C ALA A 51 6.99 -16.45 8.08
N PHE A 52 6.22 -15.75 7.25
CA PHE A 52 6.71 -15.12 6.01
C PHE A 52 7.43 -13.79 6.22
N LEU A 53 7.41 -13.25 7.44
CA LEU A 53 8.15 -12.04 7.81
C LEU A 53 9.46 -12.43 8.51
N THR A 54 10.54 -11.73 8.20
CA THR A 54 11.79 -11.82 8.95
C THR A 54 11.64 -11.18 10.34
N GLU A 55 12.48 -11.53 11.30
CA GLU A 55 12.45 -10.92 12.63
C GLU A 55 12.60 -9.40 12.57
N ARG A 56 13.45 -8.91 11.68
CA ARG A 56 13.63 -7.46 11.46
C ARG A 56 12.36 -6.81 10.93
N GLU A 57 11.67 -7.44 9.99
CA GLU A 57 10.40 -6.95 9.45
C GLU A 57 9.31 -6.95 10.52
N LYS A 58 9.22 -7.99 11.34
CA LYS A 58 8.27 -8.05 12.47
C LYS A 58 8.49 -6.92 13.45
N GLN A 59 9.73 -6.65 13.84
CA GLN A 59 10.08 -5.55 14.75
C GLN A 59 9.68 -4.19 14.15
N ARG A 60 10.01 -3.96 12.89
CA ARG A 60 9.66 -2.70 12.20
C ARG A 60 8.15 -2.54 12.02
N LEU A 61 7.43 -3.63 11.76
CA LEU A 61 5.98 -3.60 11.66
C LEU A 61 5.33 -3.26 13.00
N ILE A 62 5.77 -3.91 14.09
CA ILE A 62 5.29 -3.61 15.43
C ILE A 62 5.54 -2.15 15.80
N GLU A 63 6.71 -1.61 15.45
CA GLU A 63 7.01 -0.19 15.67
C GLU A 63 6.10 0.72 14.84
N ALA A 64 5.87 0.38 13.58
CA ALA A 64 4.95 1.12 12.71
C ALA A 64 3.49 1.10 13.20
N MET A 65 3.06 0.01 13.85
CA MET A 65 1.73 -0.10 14.43
C MET A 65 1.51 0.83 15.63
N LYS A 66 2.56 1.37 16.23
CA LYS A 66 2.47 2.35 17.33
C LYS A 66 2.26 3.78 16.85
N GLU A 67 2.33 4.02 15.55
CA GLU A 67 2.13 5.35 15.00
C GLU A 67 0.73 5.87 15.32
N PRO A 68 0.57 7.10 15.83
CA PRO A 68 -0.75 7.63 16.20
C PRO A 68 -1.70 7.73 15.00
N GLU A 69 -2.96 7.43 15.21
CA GLU A 69 -3.99 7.52 14.15
C GLU A 69 -4.10 8.92 13.53
N GLU A 70 -3.82 9.96 14.31
CA GLU A 70 -3.80 11.33 13.84
C GLU A 70 -2.76 11.55 12.75
N GLU A 71 -1.61 10.88 12.84
CA GLU A 71 -0.58 10.95 11.80
C GLU A 71 -1.01 10.22 10.52
N LEU A 72 -1.70 9.09 10.66
CA LEU A 72 -2.28 8.38 9.51
C LEU A 72 -3.30 9.27 8.79
N SER A 73 -4.18 9.90 9.56
CA SER A 73 -5.20 10.82 9.03
C SER A 73 -4.56 12.03 8.33
N ARG A 74 -3.56 12.64 8.95
CA ARG A 74 -2.83 13.80 8.41
C ARG A 74 -2.16 13.47 7.07
N ARG A 75 -1.53 12.29 6.94
CA ARG A 75 -0.94 11.86 5.67
C ARG A 75 -1.98 11.66 4.58
N MET A 76 -3.10 11.05 4.91
CA MET A 76 -4.19 10.87 3.95
C MET A 76 -4.74 12.22 3.50
N GLU A 77 -5.00 13.13 4.42
CA GLU A 77 -5.49 14.49 4.13
C GLU A 77 -4.51 15.26 3.25
N TYR A 78 -3.21 15.22 3.57
CA TYR A 78 -2.16 15.81 2.74
C TYR A 78 -2.20 15.27 1.30
N CYS A 79 -2.35 13.97 1.13
CA CYS A 79 -2.46 13.38 -0.20
C CYS A 79 -3.69 13.89 -0.94
N ILE A 80 -4.84 13.93 -0.29
CA ILE A 80 -6.09 14.40 -0.88
C ILE A 80 -5.99 15.87 -1.29
N GLU A 81 -5.48 16.73 -0.42
CA GLU A 81 -5.28 18.15 -0.69
C GLU A 81 -4.33 18.40 -1.88
N ASN A 82 -3.33 17.56 -2.04
CA ASN A 82 -2.36 17.62 -3.13
C ASN A 82 -2.77 16.82 -4.38
N ARG A 83 -4.01 16.34 -4.44
CA ARG A 83 -4.54 15.51 -5.53
C ARG A 83 -3.70 14.26 -5.81
N ILE A 84 -3.18 13.67 -4.74
CA ILE A 84 -2.49 12.38 -4.76
C ILE A 84 -3.50 11.33 -4.32
N TYR A 85 -3.84 10.41 -5.21
CA TYR A 85 -4.79 9.35 -4.97
C TYR A 85 -4.08 8.03 -4.70
N LEU A 86 -4.76 7.12 -4.00
CA LEU A 86 -4.27 5.78 -3.74
C LEU A 86 -5.25 4.75 -4.29
N THR A 87 -4.75 3.80 -5.05
CA THR A 87 -5.45 2.54 -5.33
C THR A 87 -4.65 1.40 -4.73
N VAL A 88 -5.33 0.44 -4.11
CA VAL A 88 -4.71 -0.73 -3.48
C VAL A 88 -5.17 -2.02 -4.16
N TRP A 89 -4.41 -3.09 -3.96
CA TRP A 89 -4.61 -4.38 -4.59
C TRP A 89 -6.07 -4.86 -4.70
N PRO A 90 -6.93 -4.73 -3.66
CA PRO A 90 -8.32 -5.18 -3.74
C PRO A 90 -9.24 -4.25 -4.53
N ASP A 91 -8.81 -3.03 -4.85
CA ASP A 91 -9.67 -2.06 -5.53
C ASP A 91 -9.97 -2.47 -6.97
N SER A 92 -11.19 -2.18 -7.42
CA SER A 92 -11.59 -2.42 -8.82
C SER A 92 -10.78 -1.61 -9.83
N GLN A 93 -10.26 -0.44 -9.42
CA GLN A 93 -9.41 0.43 -10.25
C GLN A 93 -7.96 -0.02 -10.32
N TYR A 94 -7.53 -0.96 -9.46
CA TYR A 94 -6.16 -1.44 -9.50
C TYR A 94 -5.85 -2.11 -10.84
N PRO A 95 -4.73 -1.76 -11.50
CA PRO A 95 -4.41 -2.27 -12.82
C PRO A 95 -4.28 -3.79 -12.84
N LYS A 96 -5.17 -4.48 -13.55
CA LYS A 96 -5.19 -5.95 -13.63
C LYS A 96 -3.88 -6.54 -14.13
N ARG A 97 -3.19 -5.85 -15.06
CA ARG A 97 -1.90 -6.29 -15.59
C ARG A 97 -0.81 -6.38 -14.52
N LEU A 98 -0.84 -5.48 -13.52
CA LEU A 98 0.11 -5.51 -12.41
C LEU A 98 -0.13 -6.67 -11.44
N LYS A 99 -1.35 -7.21 -11.38
CA LYS A 99 -1.65 -8.36 -10.51
C LYS A 99 -0.89 -9.63 -10.94
N ASN A 100 -0.49 -9.70 -12.19
CA ASN A 100 0.17 -10.89 -12.78
C ASN A 100 1.69 -10.86 -12.69
N ILE A 101 2.31 -9.78 -12.23
CA ILE A 101 3.76 -9.73 -12.06
C ILE A 101 4.19 -10.43 -10.76
N TYR A 102 5.46 -10.82 -10.69
CA TYR A 102 6.00 -11.59 -9.56
C TYR A 102 5.83 -10.89 -8.20
N ASN A 103 6.10 -9.61 -8.14
CA ASN A 103 6.00 -8.80 -6.92
C ASN A 103 5.15 -7.54 -7.18
N PRO A 104 3.82 -7.68 -7.24
CA PRO A 104 2.95 -6.55 -7.49
C PRO A 104 2.98 -5.57 -6.30
N PRO A 105 2.99 -4.26 -6.54
CA PRO A 105 2.84 -3.29 -5.46
C PRO A 105 1.47 -3.43 -4.79
N TYR A 106 1.42 -3.34 -3.47
CA TYR A 106 0.15 -3.35 -2.73
C TYR A 106 -0.68 -2.11 -3.04
N GLY A 107 -0.05 -0.95 -3.04
CA GLY A 107 -0.68 0.34 -3.31
C GLY A 107 0.07 1.13 -4.37
N LEU A 108 -0.69 1.86 -5.16
CA LEU A 108 -0.18 2.79 -6.17
C LEU A 108 -0.67 4.20 -5.85
N PHE A 109 0.26 5.08 -5.56
CA PHE A 109 -0.03 6.51 -5.50
C PHE A 109 0.02 7.11 -6.90
N TYR A 110 -0.99 7.89 -7.25
CA TYR A 110 -1.08 8.48 -8.59
C TYR A 110 -1.71 9.88 -8.56
N ARG A 111 -1.46 10.64 -9.61
CA ARG A 111 -2.14 11.90 -9.90
C ARG A 111 -2.89 11.76 -11.22
N GLY A 112 -3.98 12.51 -11.37
CA GLY A 112 -4.81 12.44 -12.58
C GLY A 112 -5.74 11.22 -12.56
N THR A 113 -5.92 10.59 -13.72
CA THR A 113 -6.86 9.49 -13.91
C THR A 113 -6.12 8.20 -14.23
N MET A 114 -6.50 7.11 -13.59
CA MET A 114 -5.98 5.79 -13.95
C MET A 114 -6.36 5.43 -15.39
N PRO A 115 -5.43 4.88 -16.18
CA PRO A 115 -5.73 4.48 -17.55
C PRO A 115 -6.75 3.35 -17.58
N LYS A 116 -7.58 3.32 -18.65
CA LYS A 116 -8.54 2.23 -18.84
C LYS A 116 -7.80 0.91 -19.11
N GLN A 117 -8.29 -0.17 -18.52
CA GLN A 117 -7.67 -1.50 -18.63
C GLN A 117 -7.61 -2.03 -20.08
N SER A 118 -8.50 -1.57 -20.94
CA SER A 118 -8.59 -1.94 -22.36
C SER A 118 -7.60 -1.21 -23.27
N GLN A 119 -6.96 -0.15 -22.78
CA GLN A 119 -6.01 0.61 -23.59
C GLN A 119 -4.68 -0.12 -23.72
N PRO A 120 -4.04 -0.07 -24.92
CA PRO A 120 -2.68 -0.59 -25.10
C PRO A 120 -1.69 0.24 -24.26
N ALA A 121 -0.64 -0.42 -23.80
CA ALA A 121 0.40 0.23 -23.01
C ALA A 121 1.78 -0.06 -23.60
N VAL A 122 2.66 0.92 -23.52
CA VAL A 122 4.06 0.82 -23.93
C VAL A 122 4.94 1.12 -22.74
N GLY A 123 5.90 0.24 -22.46
CA GLY A 123 6.91 0.46 -21.42
C GLY A 123 8.02 1.39 -21.92
N VAL A 124 8.34 2.40 -21.10
CA VAL A 124 9.50 3.25 -21.33
C VAL A 124 10.47 3.05 -20.18
N VAL A 125 11.69 2.65 -20.49
CA VAL A 125 12.73 2.37 -19.51
C VAL A 125 13.99 3.16 -19.83
N GLY A 126 14.74 3.52 -18.79
CA GLY A 126 16.00 4.24 -18.93
C GLY A 126 16.81 4.21 -17.64
N ALA A 127 18.08 4.62 -17.77
CA ALA A 127 18.95 4.76 -16.60
C ALA A 127 18.56 5.99 -15.76
N ARG A 128 18.82 5.93 -14.45
CA ARG A 128 18.63 7.08 -13.54
C ARG A 128 19.56 8.24 -13.88
N ASN A 129 20.77 7.92 -14.30
CA ASN A 129 21.76 8.88 -14.81
C ASN A 129 21.90 8.66 -16.31
N CYS A 130 21.31 9.55 -17.11
CA CYS A 130 21.46 9.51 -18.56
C CYS A 130 22.61 10.42 -18.99
N SER A 131 23.37 9.98 -20.02
CA SER A 131 24.33 10.84 -20.70
C SER A 131 23.63 11.74 -21.71
N TYR A 132 24.20 12.93 -21.95
CA TYR A 132 23.77 13.76 -23.05
C TYR A 132 24.23 13.15 -24.36
N TYR A 133 23.29 12.88 -25.22
CA TYR A 133 23.55 12.57 -26.62
C TYR A 133 23.20 13.79 -27.46
#